data_d95f749d6657966fe471c6a7ce4cfdb1
#
_entry.id   d95f749d6657966fe471c6a7ce4cfdb1
#
_cell.length_a   1.000
_cell.length_b   1.000
_cell.length_c   1.000
_cell.angle_alpha   90.00
_cell.angle_beta   90.00
_cell.angle_gamma   90.00
#
_symmetry.space_group_name_H-M   'P 1'
#
loop_
_entity.id
_entity.type
_entity.pdbx_description
1 polymer ?
#
loop_
_entity_poly.entity_id
_entity_poly.type
_entity_poly.pdbx_seq_one_letter_code
_entity_poly.pdbx_strand_id
1 'polypeptide(L)'
;MVRLFAASLSTIAVLAAPPLTAAPSPPIPMSETEQSAPALPPILSMRERAKVIDGILAERLDTVIPQIMREEGVDLWLMMSREYFEEPVVASMLDAKSMSARRRTILIFHDPGNGAPIERLTVSRYGLAGLFEPSWAPEDEPDQWQAVADIIAARDPAKIAINYSDITAFGDGMTHSQFMAMSKALSPEHRERIVSGETLSVRWLETRIASEMELYPSIVRTAHAIIAEAFSRKVITPGTTTAADVQWWYRDRLAKLGLTPWFHPSIGIQREGAQGMLDGDTVIQHGDLLWTDFGITYLRLNTDTQHLAYVLKPGETKVPAGLAAGLKNSNRVQDILAANFEVGRPGNVAMLKSRSEAIAEGLDPSIYTHPIGTHGHGAGPAIGFWDNQEYDPRGAGPINANTAWSIELTTYAEVPEWGGQRVDFRTEEDAFFDGKTVRYIDGRQTEITVIGPQ
;
A
#
# COMPACT_ATOMS: atom_id res chain seq x y z
N MET A 1 -25.90 -76.26 20.18
CA MET A 1 -26.63 -75.44 19.16
C MET A 1 -26.31 -73.99 19.37
N VAL A 2 -25.38 -73.48 18.58
CA VAL A 2 -24.90 -72.09 18.65
C VAL A 2 -25.55 -71.32 17.48
N ARG A 3 -26.33 -70.30 17.76
CA ARG A 3 -26.86 -69.41 16.73
C ARG A 3 -25.97 -68.20 16.62
N LEU A 4 -25.34 -68.04 15.44
CA LEU A 4 -24.64 -66.80 15.03
C LEU A 4 -25.66 -65.72 14.71
N PHE A 5 -25.51 -64.55 15.30
CA PHE A 5 -26.12 -63.30 14.85
C PHE A 5 -25.12 -62.56 13.95
N ALA A 6 -25.49 -62.35 12.71
CA ALA A 6 -24.75 -61.46 11.78
C ALA A 6 -25.20 -60.02 12.01
N ALA A 7 -24.26 -59.15 12.37
CA ALA A 7 -24.48 -57.71 12.45
C ALA A 7 -24.13 -57.08 11.10
N SER A 8 -25.13 -56.46 10.46
CA SER A 8 -24.94 -55.67 9.24
C SER A 8 -24.36 -54.28 9.60
N LEU A 9 -23.14 -54.00 9.19
CA LEU A 9 -22.59 -52.65 9.21
C LEU A 9 -23.15 -51.88 8.00
N SER A 10 -23.99 -50.87 8.26
CA SER A 10 -24.37 -49.87 7.27
C SER A 10 -23.32 -48.79 7.24
N THR A 11 -22.56 -48.72 6.16
CA THR A 11 -21.61 -47.65 5.88
C THR A 11 -22.38 -46.40 5.46
N ILE A 12 -22.41 -45.38 6.32
CA ILE A 12 -22.89 -44.04 5.97
C ILE A 12 -21.77 -43.35 5.20
N ALA A 13 -21.96 -43.18 3.90
CA ALA A 13 -21.08 -42.36 3.08
C ALA A 13 -21.36 -40.86 3.40
N VAL A 14 -20.43 -40.20 4.09
CA VAL A 14 -20.43 -38.75 4.26
C VAL A 14 -19.98 -38.16 2.94
N LEU A 15 -20.90 -37.60 2.18
CA LEU A 15 -20.60 -36.77 1.03
C LEU A 15 -20.03 -35.46 1.55
N ALA A 16 -18.69 -35.30 1.45
CA ALA A 16 -18.01 -34.04 1.66
C ALA A 16 -18.45 -33.09 0.53
N ALA A 17 -19.08 -31.98 0.89
CA ALA A 17 -19.32 -30.88 -0.04
C ALA A 17 -17.98 -30.36 -0.55
N PRO A 18 -17.83 -30.03 -1.86
CA PRO A 18 -16.61 -29.41 -2.35
C PRO A 18 -16.47 -28.03 -1.74
N PRO A 19 -15.22 -27.55 -1.49
CA PRO A 19 -14.99 -26.21 -1.03
C PRO A 19 -15.56 -25.23 -2.06
N LEU A 20 -16.31 -24.24 -1.60
CA LEU A 20 -16.72 -23.09 -2.40
C LEU A 20 -15.45 -22.34 -2.82
N THR A 21 -14.94 -22.65 -4.02
CA THR A 21 -13.96 -21.80 -4.68
C THR A 21 -14.67 -20.54 -5.09
N ALA A 22 -14.32 -19.42 -4.47
CA ALA A 22 -14.75 -18.11 -4.94
C ALA A 22 -14.44 -18.00 -6.45
N ALA A 23 -15.42 -17.60 -7.24
CA ALA A 23 -15.22 -17.40 -8.67
C ALA A 23 -14.12 -16.34 -8.84
N PRO A 24 -13.16 -16.54 -9.77
CA PRO A 24 -12.14 -15.52 -10.04
C PRO A 24 -12.83 -14.23 -10.47
N SER A 25 -12.48 -13.13 -9.80
CA SER A 25 -12.93 -11.79 -10.20
C SER A 25 -12.63 -11.58 -11.68
N PRO A 26 -13.53 -10.96 -12.46
CA PRO A 26 -13.28 -10.69 -13.85
C PRO A 26 -12.00 -9.86 -14.01
N PRO A 27 -11.20 -10.09 -15.06
CA PRO A 27 -9.98 -9.34 -15.27
C PRO A 27 -10.32 -7.86 -15.38
N ILE A 28 -9.68 -7.03 -14.56
CA ILE A 28 -9.76 -5.58 -14.63
C ILE A 28 -9.19 -5.18 -15.99
N PRO A 29 -9.93 -4.45 -16.84
CA PRO A 29 -9.42 -4.03 -18.14
C PRO A 29 -8.25 -3.07 -17.93
N MET A 30 -7.04 -3.53 -18.18
CA MET A 30 -5.83 -2.71 -18.20
C MET A 30 -5.69 -2.16 -19.62
N SER A 31 -5.74 -0.84 -19.74
CA SER A 31 -5.53 -0.18 -21.02
C SER A 31 -4.03 -0.05 -21.29
N GLU A 32 -3.54 -0.69 -22.34
CA GLU A 32 -2.31 -0.29 -23.00
C GLU A 32 -2.63 1.00 -23.79
N THR A 33 -2.50 2.16 -23.16
CA THR A 33 -2.73 3.44 -23.82
C THR A 33 -1.41 4.02 -24.31
N GLU A 34 -1.36 4.32 -25.62
CA GLU A 34 -0.39 5.24 -26.19
C GLU A 34 -0.31 6.53 -25.39
N GLN A 35 0.91 7.03 -25.16
CA GLN A 35 1.23 8.19 -24.31
C GLN A 35 0.78 9.53 -24.92
N SER A 36 -0.50 9.78 -25.01
CA SER A 36 -0.98 11.15 -24.94
C SER A 36 -1.09 11.52 -23.46
N ALA A 37 -0.60 12.72 -23.06
CA ALA A 37 -0.71 13.17 -21.68
C ALA A 37 -2.12 12.88 -21.15
N PRO A 38 -2.25 12.09 -20.07
CA PRO A 38 -3.56 11.63 -19.63
C PRO A 38 -4.40 12.84 -19.20
N ALA A 39 -5.67 12.84 -19.58
CA ALA A 39 -6.61 13.86 -19.12
C ALA A 39 -6.81 13.69 -17.60
N LEU A 40 -6.75 14.81 -16.85
CA LEU A 40 -7.00 14.78 -15.41
C LEU A 40 -8.43 14.27 -15.12
N PRO A 41 -8.60 13.18 -14.38
CA PRO A 41 -9.90 12.67 -14.00
C PRO A 41 -10.68 13.69 -13.14
N PRO A 42 -12.03 13.66 -13.16
CA PRO A 42 -12.83 14.48 -12.27
C PRO A 42 -12.56 14.17 -10.79
N ILE A 43 -12.27 15.19 -10.01
CA ILE A 43 -12.08 15.06 -8.56
C ILE A 43 -13.44 15.20 -7.86
N LEU A 44 -13.82 14.18 -7.09
CA LEU A 44 -15.06 14.15 -6.33
C LEU A 44 -15.14 15.26 -5.28
N SER A 45 -16.35 15.78 -5.04
CA SER A 45 -16.61 16.65 -3.89
C SER A 45 -16.39 15.93 -2.56
N MET A 46 -16.15 16.65 -1.46
CA MET A 46 -15.92 16.05 -0.14
C MET A 46 -17.10 15.16 0.32
N ARG A 47 -18.34 15.49 -0.05
CA ARG A 47 -19.50 14.68 0.27
C ARG A 47 -19.52 13.35 -0.50
N GLU A 48 -19.11 13.37 -1.75
CA GLU A 48 -19.01 12.17 -2.58
C GLU A 48 -17.84 11.28 -2.11
N ARG A 49 -16.69 11.89 -1.79
CA ARG A 49 -15.54 11.17 -1.18
C ARG A 49 -15.97 10.45 0.11
N ALA A 50 -16.70 11.12 1.00
CA ALA A 50 -17.18 10.52 2.24
C ALA A 50 -18.04 9.27 1.98
N LYS A 51 -18.94 9.32 0.99
CA LYS A 51 -19.77 8.15 0.62
C LYS A 51 -18.94 6.98 0.10
N VAL A 52 -17.93 7.27 -0.74
CA VAL A 52 -17.03 6.24 -1.27
C VAL A 52 -16.21 5.61 -0.14
N ILE A 53 -15.60 6.43 0.70
CA ILE A 53 -14.78 5.98 1.83
C ILE A 53 -15.60 5.10 2.79
N ASP A 54 -16.80 5.55 3.18
CA ASP A 54 -17.64 4.79 4.11
C ASP A 54 -18.17 3.49 3.49
N GLY A 55 -18.47 3.49 2.18
CA GLY A 55 -18.89 2.29 1.45
C GLY A 55 -17.78 1.25 1.37
N ILE A 56 -16.56 1.66 1.00
CA ILE A 56 -15.37 0.79 0.97
C ILE A 56 -15.05 0.26 2.36
N LEU A 57 -15.09 1.11 3.39
CA LEU A 57 -14.83 0.68 4.76
C LEU A 57 -15.83 -0.39 5.21
N ALA A 58 -17.13 -0.20 4.93
CA ALA A 58 -18.15 -1.19 5.27
C ALA A 58 -17.88 -2.54 4.58
N GLU A 59 -17.60 -2.53 3.26
CA GLU A 59 -17.28 -3.74 2.50
C GLU A 59 -16.02 -4.44 3.04
N ARG A 60 -14.95 -3.69 3.36
CA ARG A 60 -13.74 -4.25 3.95
C ARG A 60 -13.99 -4.89 5.31
N LEU A 61 -14.79 -4.24 6.17
CA LEU A 61 -15.17 -4.79 7.47
C LEU A 61 -15.98 -6.09 7.33
N ASP A 62 -16.81 -6.20 6.27
CA ASP A 62 -17.62 -7.39 6.01
C ASP A 62 -16.84 -8.53 5.36
N THR A 63 -15.75 -8.24 4.64
CA THR A 63 -15.03 -9.24 3.84
C THR A 63 -13.63 -9.53 4.35
N VAL A 64 -12.80 -8.51 4.59
CA VAL A 64 -11.39 -8.67 4.95
C VAL A 64 -11.24 -9.12 6.40
N ILE A 65 -11.99 -8.53 7.35
CA ILE A 65 -11.89 -8.89 8.78
C ILE A 65 -12.20 -10.36 9.03
N PRO A 66 -13.34 -10.92 8.56
CA PRO A 66 -13.62 -12.34 8.74
C PRO A 66 -12.56 -13.24 8.11
N GLN A 67 -12.06 -12.86 6.94
CA GLN A 67 -11.03 -13.63 6.24
C GLN A 67 -9.75 -13.72 7.07
N ILE A 68 -9.15 -12.57 7.43
CA ILE A 68 -7.85 -12.54 8.09
C ILE A 68 -7.91 -13.14 9.51
N MET A 69 -8.97 -12.88 10.28
CA MET A 69 -9.10 -13.45 11.61
C MET A 69 -9.18 -14.99 11.57
N ARG A 70 -9.91 -15.55 10.60
CA ARG A 70 -10.04 -17.00 10.43
C ARG A 70 -8.80 -17.66 9.86
N GLU A 71 -8.12 -17.01 8.90
CA GLU A 71 -6.84 -17.48 8.36
C GLU A 71 -5.77 -17.58 9.45
N GLU A 72 -5.71 -16.58 10.37
CA GLU A 72 -4.75 -16.55 11.48
C GLU A 72 -5.22 -17.28 12.74
N GLY A 73 -6.48 -17.76 12.76
CA GLY A 73 -7.07 -18.46 13.89
C GLY A 73 -7.09 -17.60 15.16
N VAL A 74 -7.50 -16.34 15.02
CA VAL A 74 -7.64 -15.37 16.12
C VAL A 74 -9.12 -15.17 16.43
N ASP A 75 -9.50 -15.40 17.69
CA ASP A 75 -10.91 -15.30 18.10
C ASP A 75 -11.31 -13.87 18.44
N LEU A 76 -10.37 -13.08 18.97
CA LEU A 76 -10.64 -11.70 19.34
C LEU A 76 -9.45 -10.79 19.00
N TRP A 77 -9.73 -9.70 18.27
CA TRP A 77 -8.75 -8.66 17.97
C TRP A 77 -9.16 -7.35 18.64
N LEU A 78 -8.34 -6.88 19.56
CA LEU A 78 -8.54 -5.64 20.30
C LEU A 78 -7.48 -4.63 19.90
N MET A 79 -7.95 -3.44 19.53
CA MET A 79 -7.09 -2.31 19.20
C MET A 79 -7.64 -1.02 19.78
N MET A 80 -6.78 -0.03 19.97
CA MET A 80 -7.21 1.23 20.54
C MET A 80 -6.39 2.41 20.08
N SER A 81 -7.03 3.55 20.10
CA SER A 81 -6.45 4.84 19.76
C SER A 81 -6.82 5.89 20.80
N ARG A 82 -5.99 6.90 20.95
CA ARG A 82 -6.29 8.10 21.72
C ARG A 82 -6.38 9.30 20.80
N GLU A 83 -7.24 10.24 21.14
CA GLU A 83 -7.33 11.53 20.45
C GLU A 83 -5.95 12.19 20.38
N TYR A 84 -5.52 12.59 19.17
CA TYR A 84 -4.20 13.13 18.82
C TYR A 84 -3.03 12.14 18.89
N PHE A 85 -3.31 10.86 19.07
CA PHE A 85 -2.33 9.80 19.01
C PHE A 85 -3.00 8.55 18.41
N GLU A 86 -3.30 8.67 17.12
CA GLU A 86 -4.02 7.67 16.37
C GLU A 86 -3.12 6.47 16.05
N GLU A 87 -3.61 5.30 16.39
CA GLU A 87 -3.05 4.03 15.98
C GLU A 87 -3.41 3.78 14.49
N PRO A 88 -2.47 3.37 13.63
CA PRO A 88 -2.66 3.35 12.17
C PRO A 88 -3.84 2.51 11.69
N VAL A 89 -4.05 1.33 12.31
CA VAL A 89 -5.15 0.43 11.93
C VAL A 89 -6.50 1.03 12.34
N VAL A 90 -6.61 1.52 13.58
CA VAL A 90 -7.83 2.21 14.06
C VAL A 90 -8.13 3.44 13.21
N ALA A 91 -7.10 4.23 12.85
CA ALA A 91 -7.27 5.40 11.98
C ALA A 91 -7.89 5.02 10.62
N SER A 92 -7.48 3.89 10.05
CA SER A 92 -8.02 3.37 8.79
C SER A 92 -9.46 2.86 8.90
N MET A 93 -9.94 2.55 10.10
CA MET A 93 -11.29 2.06 10.41
C MET A 93 -12.28 3.14 10.85
N LEU A 94 -11.84 4.39 10.95
CA LEU A 94 -12.75 5.50 11.24
C LEU A 94 -13.61 5.84 10.02
N ASP A 95 -14.90 6.15 10.22
CA ASP A 95 -15.75 6.65 9.14
C ASP A 95 -15.27 8.02 8.62
N ALA A 96 -15.75 8.44 7.45
CA ALA A 96 -15.27 9.67 6.80
C ALA A 96 -15.58 10.97 7.56
N LYS A 97 -16.48 10.95 8.55
CA LYS A 97 -16.78 12.10 9.39
C LYS A 97 -15.95 12.11 10.68
N SER A 98 -15.40 10.96 11.06
CA SER A 98 -14.50 10.81 12.20
C SER A 98 -13.07 11.10 11.75
N MET A 99 -12.66 12.36 11.84
CA MET A 99 -11.35 12.82 11.37
C MET A 99 -10.19 12.41 12.30
N SER A 100 -10.52 11.96 13.52
CA SER A 100 -9.58 11.47 14.53
C SER A 100 -10.29 10.54 15.49
N ALA A 101 -9.53 9.72 16.21
CA ALA A 101 -10.05 8.98 17.36
C ALA A 101 -10.60 9.95 18.42
N ARG A 102 -11.72 9.61 19.03
CA ARG A 102 -12.33 10.47 20.05
C ARG A 102 -11.99 10.00 21.43
N ARG A 103 -11.24 10.80 22.22
CA ARG A 103 -10.79 10.47 23.58
C ARG A 103 -9.94 9.20 23.59
N ARG A 104 -10.57 8.09 24.01
CA ARG A 104 -10.07 6.74 23.87
C ARG A 104 -11.10 5.94 23.08
N THR A 105 -10.77 5.59 21.83
CA THR A 105 -11.56 4.72 20.98
C THR A 105 -10.98 3.32 21.07
N ILE A 106 -11.76 2.34 21.52
CA ILE A 106 -11.37 0.94 21.60
C ILE A 106 -12.29 0.17 20.66
N LEU A 107 -11.69 -0.58 19.73
CA LEU A 107 -12.38 -1.45 18.79
C LEU A 107 -12.11 -2.91 19.17
N ILE A 108 -13.14 -3.74 19.12
CA ILE A 108 -13.05 -5.18 19.35
C ILE A 108 -13.75 -5.88 18.18
N PHE A 109 -13.03 -6.79 17.54
CA PHE A 109 -13.60 -7.81 16.66
C PHE A 109 -13.59 -9.14 17.38
N HIS A 110 -14.72 -9.86 17.34
CA HIS A 110 -14.82 -11.19 17.90
C HIS A 110 -15.44 -12.14 16.89
N ASP A 111 -14.79 -13.27 16.62
CA ASP A 111 -15.34 -14.38 15.85
C ASP A 111 -16.00 -15.39 16.78
N PRO A 112 -17.34 -15.49 16.79
CA PRO A 112 -18.03 -16.48 17.60
C PRO A 112 -17.82 -17.92 17.10
N GLY A 113 -17.14 -18.09 15.96
CA GLY A 113 -16.93 -19.40 15.34
C GLY A 113 -18.12 -19.87 14.51
N ASN A 114 -18.01 -21.10 14.00
CA ASN A 114 -19.07 -21.80 13.24
C ASN A 114 -19.61 -21.04 12.01
N GLY A 115 -18.81 -20.12 11.45
CA GLY A 115 -19.21 -19.30 10.30
C GLY A 115 -20.19 -18.17 10.63
N ALA A 116 -20.42 -17.89 11.92
CA ALA A 116 -21.22 -16.74 12.34
C ALA A 116 -20.57 -15.41 11.91
N PRO A 117 -21.35 -14.33 11.77
CA PRO A 117 -20.80 -13.01 11.51
C PRO A 117 -19.84 -12.56 12.62
N ILE A 118 -18.76 -11.88 12.26
CA ILE A 118 -17.85 -11.24 13.22
C ILE A 118 -18.60 -10.15 13.97
N GLU A 119 -18.54 -10.17 15.29
CA GLU A 119 -19.01 -9.07 16.12
C GLU A 119 -18.04 -7.90 16.00
N ARG A 120 -18.58 -6.71 15.80
CA ARG A 120 -17.81 -5.46 15.70
C ARG A 120 -18.27 -4.52 16.80
N LEU A 121 -17.47 -4.35 17.83
CA LEU A 121 -17.81 -3.58 19.02
C LEU A 121 -16.91 -2.36 19.14
N THR A 122 -17.50 -1.26 19.62
CA THR A 122 -16.70 -0.15 20.12
C THR A 122 -16.98 0.03 21.61
N VAL A 123 -15.91 0.02 22.42
CA VAL A 123 -16.06 0.31 23.87
C VAL A 123 -16.16 1.82 24.04
N SER A 124 -17.24 2.36 23.51
CA SER A 124 -17.63 3.77 23.57
C SER A 124 -19.14 3.89 23.39
N ARG A 125 -19.67 5.11 23.55
CA ARG A 125 -21.09 5.43 23.24
C ARG A 125 -21.37 5.57 21.75
N TYR A 126 -20.35 5.57 20.91
CA TYR A 126 -20.44 5.93 19.50
C TYR A 126 -20.12 4.72 18.61
N GLY A 127 -20.99 4.48 17.63
CA GLY A 127 -20.90 3.34 16.72
C GLY A 127 -20.18 3.63 15.39
N LEU A 128 -19.41 4.72 15.27
CA LEU A 128 -18.65 5.08 14.06
C LEU A 128 -19.51 4.92 12.79
N ALA A 129 -20.50 5.80 12.62
CA ALA A 129 -21.49 5.76 11.55
C ALA A 129 -22.32 4.46 11.46
N GLY A 130 -22.43 3.71 12.56
CA GLY A 130 -23.18 2.44 12.60
C GLY A 130 -22.36 1.22 12.14
N LEU A 131 -21.07 1.37 11.91
CA LEU A 131 -20.17 0.27 11.51
C LEU A 131 -19.80 -0.65 12.68
N PHE A 132 -19.91 -0.15 13.91
CA PHE A 132 -19.64 -0.86 15.16
C PHE A 132 -20.81 -0.72 16.13
N GLU A 133 -21.02 -1.75 16.96
CA GLU A 133 -22.00 -1.71 18.03
C GLU A 133 -21.42 -0.98 19.25
N PRO A 134 -22.04 0.12 19.74
CA PRO A 134 -21.64 0.76 20.99
C PRO A 134 -21.85 -0.18 22.18
N SER A 135 -20.78 -0.50 22.91
CA SER A 135 -20.78 -1.54 23.94
C SER A 135 -20.33 -1.03 25.31
N TRP A 136 -20.41 0.29 25.54
CA TRP A 136 -20.06 0.89 26.83
C TRP A 136 -20.92 2.12 27.15
N ALA A 137 -21.49 2.10 28.33
CA ALA A 137 -22.20 3.21 28.95
C ALA A 137 -21.50 3.61 30.27
N PRO A 138 -20.80 4.75 30.33
CA PRO A 138 -20.08 5.18 31.55
C PRO A 138 -20.97 5.43 32.76
N GLU A 139 -22.28 5.53 32.55
CA GLU A 139 -23.26 5.65 33.66
C GLU A 139 -23.42 4.33 34.40
N ASP A 140 -23.25 3.21 33.70
CA ASP A 140 -23.40 1.85 34.25
C ASP A 140 -22.04 1.32 34.73
N GLU A 141 -20.98 1.54 33.95
CA GLU A 141 -19.61 1.18 34.29
C GLU A 141 -18.67 2.36 33.97
N PRO A 142 -18.21 3.12 34.97
CA PRO A 142 -17.36 4.29 34.76
C PRO A 142 -15.93 3.95 34.32
N ASP A 143 -15.44 2.72 34.57
CA ASP A 143 -14.12 2.27 34.14
C ASP A 143 -14.19 1.56 32.78
N GLN A 144 -13.74 2.25 31.74
CA GLN A 144 -13.71 1.70 30.36
C GLN A 144 -12.86 0.42 30.24
N TRP A 145 -11.82 0.25 31.08
CA TRP A 145 -11.01 -0.95 31.09
C TRP A 145 -11.74 -2.14 31.74
N GLN A 146 -12.56 -1.87 32.76
CA GLN A 146 -13.44 -2.90 33.33
C GLN A 146 -14.45 -3.37 32.29
N ALA A 147 -15.06 -2.44 31.53
CA ALA A 147 -15.96 -2.80 30.42
C ALA A 147 -15.26 -3.68 29.36
N VAL A 148 -14.00 -3.38 29.02
CA VAL A 148 -13.19 -4.26 28.12
C VAL A 148 -13.04 -5.66 28.72
N ALA A 149 -12.71 -5.74 30.02
CA ALA A 149 -12.52 -7.02 30.71
C ALA A 149 -13.81 -7.84 30.75
N ASP A 150 -14.95 -7.19 31.00
CA ASP A 150 -16.27 -7.84 31.03
C ASP A 150 -16.69 -8.34 29.64
N ILE A 151 -16.42 -7.59 28.57
CA ILE A 151 -16.65 -7.99 27.18
C ILE A 151 -15.83 -9.24 26.83
N ILE A 152 -14.55 -9.26 27.21
CA ILE A 152 -13.65 -10.39 26.97
C ILE A 152 -14.09 -11.60 27.80
N ALA A 153 -14.43 -11.42 29.09
CA ALA A 153 -14.88 -12.50 29.96
C ALA A 153 -16.19 -13.16 29.46
N ALA A 154 -17.12 -12.37 28.93
CA ALA A 154 -18.37 -12.87 28.40
C ALA A 154 -18.19 -13.72 27.13
N ARG A 155 -17.11 -13.53 26.38
CA ARG A 155 -16.80 -14.25 25.12
C ARG A 155 -15.79 -15.36 25.27
N ASP A 156 -14.98 -15.29 26.32
CA ASP A 156 -13.94 -16.25 26.69
C ASP A 156 -13.06 -16.71 25.50
N PRO A 157 -12.47 -15.77 24.71
CA PRO A 157 -11.70 -16.11 23.52
C PRO A 157 -10.43 -16.90 23.86
N ALA A 158 -10.05 -17.87 23.04
CA ALA A 158 -8.83 -18.64 23.22
C ALA A 158 -7.57 -17.84 22.83
N LYS A 159 -7.68 -16.92 21.86
CA LYS A 159 -6.59 -16.00 21.44
C LYS A 159 -7.09 -14.57 21.40
N ILE A 160 -6.35 -13.67 22.06
CA ILE A 160 -6.61 -12.23 22.11
C ILE A 160 -5.47 -11.51 21.41
N ALA A 161 -5.68 -11.09 20.17
CA ALA A 161 -4.69 -10.31 19.44
C ALA A 161 -4.75 -8.84 19.87
N ILE A 162 -3.58 -8.24 20.10
CA ILE A 162 -3.37 -6.81 20.30
C ILE A 162 -2.22 -6.32 19.45
N ASN A 163 -2.21 -5.04 19.06
CA ASN A 163 -1.21 -4.53 18.13
C ASN A 163 0.10 -4.21 18.86
N TYR A 164 1.05 -5.13 18.82
CA TYR A 164 2.46 -4.95 19.16
C TYR A 164 3.35 -5.73 18.19
N SER A 165 4.51 -5.16 17.84
CA SER A 165 5.46 -5.72 16.87
C SER A 165 6.87 -5.19 17.12
N ASP A 166 7.88 -6.03 16.84
CA ASP A 166 9.29 -5.65 16.82
C ASP A 166 9.78 -5.26 15.40
N ILE A 167 8.94 -5.46 14.37
CA ILE A 167 9.35 -5.35 12.96
C ILE A 167 8.57 -4.23 12.26
N THR A 168 7.25 -4.19 12.38
CA THR A 168 6.42 -3.24 11.65
C THR A 168 5.69 -2.25 12.56
N ALA A 169 5.88 -0.95 12.30
CA ALA A 169 5.19 0.11 13.04
C ALA A 169 3.66 0.04 12.91
N PHE A 170 3.14 -0.51 11.81
CA PHE A 170 1.70 -0.67 11.61
C PHE A 170 1.07 -1.70 12.55
N GLY A 171 1.86 -2.64 13.04
CA GLY A 171 1.44 -3.65 14.02
C GLY A 171 1.80 -3.32 15.46
N ASP A 172 2.44 -2.16 15.73
CA ASP A 172 2.92 -1.76 17.06
C ASP A 172 2.18 -0.53 17.60
N GLY A 173 0.85 -0.55 17.51
CA GLY A 173 0.01 0.60 17.88
C GLY A 173 -0.37 0.68 19.38
N MET A 174 -0.19 -0.39 20.15
CA MET A 174 -0.53 -0.44 21.57
C MET A 174 0.54 0.24 22.43
N THR A 175 0.27 1.41 22.99
CA THR A 175 1.24 2.06 23.88
C THR A 175 1.43 1.29 25.19
N HIS A 176 2.63 1.41 25.79
CA HIS A 176 2.94 0.76 27.07
C HIS A 176 1.89 1.05 28.16
N SER A 177 1.48 2.31 28.33
CA SER A 177 0.48 2.68 29.36
C SER A 177 -0.91 2.08 29.11
N GLN A 178 -1.30 1.92 27.83
CA GLN A 178 -2.55 1.26 27.46
C GLN A 178 -2.49 -0.23 27.74
N PHE A 179 -1.40 -0.88 27.36
CA PHE A 179 -1.15 -2.28 27.66
C PHE A 179 -1.18 -2.57 29.16
N MET A 180 -0.50 -1.74 29.97
CA MET A 180 -0.49 -1.90 31.44
C MET A 180 -1.88 -1.72 32.05
N ALA A 181 -2.65 -0.73 31.58
CA ALA A 181 -4.01 -0.50 32.08
C ALA A 181 -4.97 -1.64 31.69
N MET A 182 -4.94 -2.09 30.44
CA MET A 182 -5.68 -3.25 29.97
C MET A 182 -5.31 -4.52 30.77
N SER A 183 -4.02 -4.82 30.86
CA SER A 183 -3.51 -6.02 31.54
C SER A 183 -3.91 -6.04 33.02
N LYS A 184 -4.01 -4.87 33.68
CA LYS A 184 -4.47 -4.78 35.07
C LYS A 184 -5.95 -5.15 35.22
N ALA A 185 -6.78 -4.82 34.24
CA ALA A 185 -8.21 -5.11 34.24
C ALA A 185 -8.51 -6.58 33.88
N LEU A 186 -7.73 -7.19 33.01
CA LEU A 186 -7.93 -8.58 32.58
C LEU A 186 -7.60 -9.60 33.66
N SER A 187 -8.31 -10.74 33.68
CA SER A 187 -7.97 -11.89 34.50
C SER A 187 -6.57 -12.43 34.16
N PRO A 188 -5.88 -13.12 35.08
CA PRO A 188 -4.60 -13.77 34.76
C PRO A 188 -4.69 -14.71 33.56
N GLU A 189 -5.77 -15.47 33.47
CA GLU A 189 -6.02 -16.42 32.38
C GLU A 189 -6.14 -15.74 31.01
N HIS A 190 -6.90 -14.63 30.89
CA HIS A 190 -7.02 -13.88 29.65
C HIS A 190 -5.72 -13.19 29.25
N ARG A 191 -4.89 -12.78 30.22
CA ARG A 191 -3.56 -12.20 29.93
C ARG A 191 -2.61 -13.19 29.26
N GLU A 192 -2.69 -14.48 29.64
CA GLU A 192 -1.87 -15.54 29.06
C GLU A 192 -2.27 -15.88 27.63
N ARG A 193 -3.48 -15.47 27.19
CA ARG A 193 -4.00 -15.68 25.83
C ARG A 193 -3.68 -14.53 24.87
N ILE A 194 -2.94 -13.49 25.35
CA ILE A 194 -2.57 -12.34 24.50
C ILE A 194 -1.50 -12.77 23.49
N VAL A 195 -1.74 -12.45 22.23
CA VAL A 195 -0.82 -12.66 21.10
C VAL A 195 -0.63 -11.38 20.30
N SER A 196 0.42 -11.31 19.48
CA SER A 196 0.62 -10.20 18.56
C SER A 196 -0.48 -10.17 17.48
N GLY A 197 -1.02 -8.97 17.23
CA GLY A 197 -1.92 -8.64 16.15
C GLY A 197 -1.20 -8.12 14.89
N GLU A 198 0.13 -8.23 14.82
CA GLU A 198 0.94 -7.72 13.70
C GLU A 198 0.44 -8.23 12.36
N THR A 199 0.27 -9.55 12.20
CA THR A 199 -0.19 -10.14 10.94
C THR A 199 -1.58 -9.64 10.55
N LEU A 200 -2.52 -9.53 11.51
CA LEU A 200 -3.84 -8.96 11.25
C LEU A 200 -3.76 -7.50 10.79
N SER A 201 -2.90 -6.70 11.42
CA SER A 201 -2.67 -5.30 11.07
C SER A 201 -2.14 -5.17 9.65
N VAL A 202 -1.10 -5.94 9.31
CA VAL A 202 -0.50 -5.96 7.97
C VAL A 202 -1.54 -6.41 6.95
N ARG A 203 -2.20 -7.56 7.17
CA ARG A 203 -3.20 -8.13 6.25
C ARG A 203 -4.39 -7.19 6.04
N TRP A 204 -4.87 -6.52 7.08
CA TRP A 204 -5.90 -5.49 6.96
C TRP A 204 -5.47 -4.33 6.07
N LEU A 205 -4.28 -3.79 6.27
CA LEU A 205 -3.81 -2.60 5.56
C LEU A 205 -3.38 -2.90 4.12
N GLU A 206 -2.77 -4.07 3.84
CA GLU A 206 -2.26 -4.42 2.52
C GLU A 206 -3.31 -4.99 1.56
N THR A 207 -4.34 -5.69 2.09
CA THR A 207 -5.32 -6.37 1.24
C THR A 207 -6.22 -5.38 0.52
N ARG A 208 -6.29 -5.46 -0.79
CA ARG A 208 -7.21 -4.68 -1.64
C ARG A 208 -8.45 -5.50 -1.95
N ILE A 209 -9.60 -4.83 -2.02
CA ILE A 209 -10.88 -5.41 -2.45
C ILE A 209 -11.22 -4.93 -3.86
N ALA A 210 -12.17 -5.60 -4.53
CA ALA A 210 -12.50 -5.31 -5.91
C ALA A 210 -12.94 -3.86 -6.12
N SER A 211 -13.77 -3.32 -5.23
CA SER A 211 -14.25 -1.93 -5.31
C SER A 211 -13.13 -0.89 -5.16
N GLU A 212 -12.08 -1.17 -4.37
CA GLU A 212 -10.88 -0.32 -4.34
C GLU A 212 -10.17 -0.37 -5.70
N MET A 213 -10.02 -1.55 -6.29
CA MET A 213 -9.33 -1.73 -7.57
C MET A 213 -10.10 -1.19 -8.77
N GLU A 214 -11.42 -0.98 -8.67
CA GLU A 214 -12.20 -0.24 -9.66
C GLU A 214 -11.89 1.26 -9.65
N LEU A 215 -11.53 1.81 -8.49
CA LEU A 215 -11.23 3.24 -8.30
C LEU A 215 -9.76 3.58 -8.54
N TYR A 216 -8.86 2.67 -8.17
CA TYR A 216 -7.42 2.93 -8.16
C TYR A 216 -6.86 3.40 -9.51
N PRO A 217 -7.27 2.88 -10.69
CA PRO A 217 -6.77 3.39 -11.97
C PRO A 217 -7.05 4.89 -12.17
N SER A 218 -8.19 5.40 -11.69
CA SER A 218 -8.49 6.83 -11.75
C SER A 218 -7.61 7.66 -10.81
N ILE A 219 -7.23 7.10 -9.66
CA ILE A 219 -6.36 7.74 -8.68
C ILE A 219 -4.93 7.84 -9.22
N VAL A 220 -4.39 6.73 -9.74
CA VAL A 220 -3.04 6.68 -10.36
C VAL A 220 -2.98 7.60 -11.59
N ARG A 221 -4.00 7.54 -12.46
CA ARG A 221 -4.10 8.45 -13.62
C ARG A 221 -4.12 9.92 -13.21
N THR A 222 -4.69 10.25 -12.04
CA THR A 222 -4.63 11.62 -11.53
C THR A 222 -3.19 12.04 -11.22
N ALA A 223 -2.38 11.17 -10.61
CA ALA A 223 -0.96 11.42 -10.39
C ALA A 223 -0.19 11.56 -11.71
N HIS A 224 -0.39 10.63 -12.67
CA HIS A 224 0.23 10.67 -14.00
C HIS A 224 -0.12 11.96 -14.76
N ALA A 225 -1.38 12.41 -14.70
CA ALA A 225 -1.80 13.65 -15.35
C ALA A 225 -1.11 14.89 -14.74
N ILE A 226 -0.93 14.90 -13.42
CA ILE A 226 -0.23 15.99 -12.71
C ILE A 226 1.26 15.98 -13.06
N ILE A 227 1.90 14.79 -13.12
CA ILE A 227 3.30 14.64 -13.57
C ILE A 227 3.47 15.14 -15.00
N ALA A 228 2.57 14.76 -15.92
CA ALA A 228 2.61 15.20 -17.31
C ALA A 228 2.43 16.74 -17.45
N GLU A 229 1.60 17.34 -16.59
CA GLU A 229 1.47 18.82 -16.53
C GLU A 229 2.76 19.46 -16.00
N ALA A 230 3.37 18.89 -14.96
CA ALA A 230 4.63 19.36 -14.38
C ALA A 230 5.78 19.31 -15.40
N PHE A 231 5.91 18.20 -16.13
CA PHE A 231 6.92 17.98 -17.16
C PHE A 231 6.51 18.56 -18.52
N SER A 232 5.98 19.78 -18.50
CA SER A 232 5.58 20.50 -19.71
C SER A 232 6.07 21.95 -19.71
N ARG A 233 6.00 22.58 -20.89
CA ARG A 233 6.32 24.01 -21.06
C ARG A 233 5.37 24.95 -20.31
N LYS A 234 4.26 24.45 -19.76
CA LYS A 234 3.37 25.24 -18.89
C LYS A 234 4.01 25.53 -17.54
N VAL A 235 4.89 24.64 -17.07
CA VAL A 235 5.54 24.71 -15.75
C VAL A 235 7.04 25.02 -15.90
N ILE A 236 7.72 24.35 -16.83
CA ILE A 236 9.18 24.44 -16.98
C ILE A 236 9.56 25.39 -18.11
N THR A 237 10.28 26.44 -17.78
CA THR A 237 11.00 27.34 -18.71
C THR A 237 12.50 27.09 -18.53
N PRO A 238 13.17 26.33 -19.44
CA PRO A 238 14.60 26.09 -19.33
C PRO A 238 15.40 27.43 -19.26
N GLY A 239 16.41 27.46 -18.42
CA GLY A 239 17.20 28.67 -18.13
C GLY A 239 16.58 29.58 -17.06
N THR A 240 15.39 29.25 -16.55
CA THR A 240 14.69 30.09 -15.55
C THR A 240 14.14 29.27 -14.39
N THR A 241 13.35 28.22 -14.68
CA THR A 241 12.69 27.38 -13.66
C THR A 241 13.72 26.52 -12.94
N THR A 242 13.66 26.49 -11.62
CA THR A 242 14.49 25.63 -10.78
C THR A 242 13.80 24.29 -10.46
N ALA A 243 14.54 23.31 -9.97
CA ALA A 243 13.95 22.07 -9.44
C ALA A 243 12.98 22.37 -8.28
N ALA A 244 13.35 23.27 -7.38
CA ALA A 244 12.50 23.69 -6.26
C ALA A 244 11.20 24.37 -6.73
N ASP A 245 11.21 25.16 -7.80
CA ASP A 245 9.99 25.76 -8.35
C ASP A 245 8.98 24.68 -8.77
N VAL A 246 9.45 23.59 -9.39
CA VAL A 246 8.57 22.46 -9.80
C VAL A 246 8.05 21.70 -8.59
N GLN A 247 8.88 21.47 -7.55
CA GLN A 247 8.44 20.82 -6.30
C GLN A 247 7.31 21.61 -5.63
N TRP A 248 7.45 22.93 -5.51
CA TRP A 248 6.40 23.77 -4.92
C TRP A 248 5.19 23.89 -5.82
N TRP A 249 5.36 23.88 -7.15
CA TRP A 249 4.25 23.84 -8.09
C TRP A 249 3.36 22.60 -7.87
N TYR A 250 3.95 21.40 -7.64
CA TYR A 250 3.18 20.21 -7.29
C TYR A 250 2.33 20.44 -6.03
N ARG A 251 2.91 21.01 -4.98
CA ARG A 251 2.20 21.29 -3.72
C ARG A 251 1.00 22.24 -3.95
N ASP A 252 1.22 23.30 -4.68
CA ASP A 252 0.18 24.27 -5.04
C ASP A 252 -0.90 23.63 -5.94
N ARG A 253 -0.50 22.77 -6.86
CA ARG A 253 -1.42 22.06 -7.75
C ARG A 253 -2.33 21.14 -6.98
N LEU A 254 -1.81 20.34 -6.04
CA LEU A 254 -2.60 19.46 -5.16
C LEU A 254 -3.57 20.27 -4.30
N ALA A 255 -3.11 21.36 -3.69
CA ALA A 255 -3.96 22.21 -2.86
C ALA A 255 -5.17 22.77 -3.67
N LYS A 256 -4.96 23.21 -4.91
CA LYS A 256 -6.02 23.68 -5.82
C LYS A 256 -7.02 22.57 -6.19
N LEU A 257 -6.57 21.31 -6.24
CA LEU A 257 -7.43 20.14 -6.51
C LEU A 257 -8.09 19.59 -5.24
N GLY A 258 -7.73 20.11 -4.04
CA GLY A 258 -8.17 19.56 -2.77
C GLY A 258 -7.67 18.13 -2.54
N LEU A 259 -6.46 17.82 -3.03
CA LEU A 259 -5.70 16.60 -2.79
C LEU A 259 -4.56 16.86 -1.83
N THR A 260 -4.00 15.81 -1.25
CA THR A 260 -2.84 15.91 -0.35
C THR A 260 -1.70 15.02 -0.87
N PRO A 261 -0.46 15.45 -0.80
CA PRO A 261 0.68 14.55 -0.94
C PRO A 261 0.88 13.81 0.38
N TRP A 262 1.46 12.63 0.34
CA TRP A 262 1.87 11.93 1.55
C TRP A 262 3.37 12.11 1.85
N PHE A 263 4.14 12.66 0.90
CA PHE A 263 5.51 13.16 1.08
C PHE A 263 5.72 14.45 0.26
N HIS A 264 6.84 15.12 0.49
CA HIS A 264 7.21 16.30 -0.32
C HIS A 264 7.75 15.82 -1.67
N PRO A 265 7.17 16.25 -2.83
CA PRO A 265 7.63 15.80 -4.14
C PRO A 265 9.10 16.09 -4.37
N SER A 266 9.79 15.18 -5.06
CA SER A 266 11.19 15.37 -5.44
C SER A 266 11.33 15.70 -6.92
N ILE A 267 12.29 16.55 -7.25
CA ILE A 267 12.77 16.79 -8.61
C ILE A 267 14.28 16.69 -8.60
N GLY A 268 14.80 15.77 -9.39
CA GLY A 268 16.23 15.61 -9.63
C GLY A 268 16.60 15.93 -11.06
N ILE A 269 17.81 16.45 -11.26
CA ILE A 269 18.36 16.81 -12.56
C ILE A 269 19.67 16.06 -12.77
N GLN A 270 19.77 15.33 -13.85
CA GLN A 270 21.04 14.80 -14.33
C GLN A 270 21.45 15.55 -15.58
N ARG A 271 22.69 16.00 -15.62
CA ARG A 271 23.23 16.87 -16.65
C ARG A 271 24.54 16.34 -17.19
N GLU A 272 24.72 16.40 -18.52
CA GLU A 272 25.98 16.07 -19.16
C GLU A 272 27.15 16.82 -18.52
N GLY A 273 28.20 16.09 -18.11
CA GLY A 273 29.39 16.63 -17.45
C GLY A 273 29.25 16.95 -15.96
N ALA A 274 28.05 16.89 -15.37
CA ALA A 274 27.85 16.99 -13.93
C ALA A 274 27.90 15.63 -13.26
N GLN A 275 28.33 15.60 -12.00
CA GLN A 275 28.32 14.36 -11.20
C GLN A 275 27.12 14.33 -10.26
N GLY A 276 26.45 13.18 -10.21
CA GLY A 276 25.33 12.92 -9.32
C GLY A 276 24.04 13.66 -9.73
N MET A 277 23.08 13.61 -8.82
CA MET A 277 21.78 14.26 -8.99
C MET A 277 21.85 15.70 -8.46
N LEU A 278 21.48 16.65 -9.30
CA LEU A 278 21.33 18.07 -8.93
C LEU A 278 19.87 18.30 -8.53
N ASP A 279 19.63 19.23 -7.59
CA ASP A 279 18.30 19.53 -7.04
C ASP A 279 18.20 20.98 -6.55
N GLY A 280 17.18 21.28 -5.73
CA GLY A 280 16.98 22.55 -5.05
C GLY A 280 16.89 23.73 -6.02
N ASP A 281 17.70 24.74 -5.79
CA ASP A 281 17.72 25.99 -6.61
C ASP A 281 18.48 25.80 -7.95
N THR A 282 18.82 24.57 -8.33
CA THR A 282 19.43 24.28 -9.63
C THR A 282 18.46 24.63 -10.75
N VAL A 283 18.86 25.53 -11.63
CA VAL A 283 18.08 25.94 -12.81
C VAL A 283 18.12 24.86 -13.87
N ILE A 284 16.95 24.40 -14.30
CA ILE A 284 16.76 23.41 -15.35
C ILE A 284 17.25 23.99 -16.70
N GLN A 285 18.06 23.26 -17.44
CA GLN A 285 18.67 23.66 -18.69
C GLN A 285 18.23 22.75 -19.85
N HIS A 286 18.43 23.22 -21.08
CA HIS A 286 18.36 22.36 -22.26
C HIS A 286 19.42 21.26 -22.18
N GLY A 287 19.04 20.01 -22.46
CA GLY A 287 19.88 18.84 -22.37
C GLY A 287 19.84 18.11 -21.03
N ASP A 288 19.09 18.61 -20.04
CA ASP A 288 18.90 17.95 -18.75
C ASP A 288 17.96 16.76 -18.86
N LEU A 289 18.31 15.66 -18.19
CA LEU A 289 17.39 14.58 -17.84
C LEU A 289 16.81 14.88 -16.46
N LEU A 290 15.51 15.05 -16.40
CA LEU A 290 14.76 15.27 -15.16
C LEU A 290 14.20 13.95 -14.65
N TRP A 291 14.13 13.84 -13.35
CA TRP A 291 13.44 12.79 -12.60
C TRP A 291 12.48 13.45 -11.60
N THR A 292 11.31 12.89 -11.44
CA THR A 292 10.37 13.25 -10.37
C THR A 292 10.01 12.03 -9.57
N ASP A 293 9.76 12.27 -8.27
CA ASP A 293 9.15 11.33 -7.36
C ASP A 293 7.95 12.02 -6.73
N PHE A 294 6.75 11.47 -6.96
CA PHE A 294 5.49 12.14 -6.70
C PHE A 294 4.37 11.17 -6.32
N GLY A 295 3.74 11.42 -5.18
CA GLY A 295 2.61 10.64 -4.70
C GLY A 295 1.47 11.50 -4.17
N ILE A 296 0.24 11.01 -4.31
CA ILE A 296 -0.96 11.64 -3.79
C ILE A 296 -1.73 10.70 -2.86
N THR A 297 -2.47 11.28 -1.92
CA THR A 297 -3.50 10.59 -1.17
C THR A 297 -4.87 11.03 -1.68
N TYR A 298 -5.67 10.06 -2.16
CA TYR A 298 -7.04 10.29 -2.58
C TYR A 298 -7.92 9.10 -2.23
N LEU A 299 -9.09 9.33 -1.64
CA LEU A 299 -10.03 8.29 -1.19
C LEU A 299 -9.40 7.26 -0.22
N ARG A 300 -8.43 7.68 0.59
CA ARG A 300 -7.61 6.85 1.51
C ARG A 300 -6.70 5.84 0.82
N LEU A 301 -6.46 6.00 -0.48
CA LEU A 301 -5.45 5.28 -1.23
C LEU A 301 -4.34 6.24 -1.62
N ASN A 302 -3.12 5.74 -1.62
CA ASN A 302 -1.93 6.48 -1.99
C ASN A 302 -1.41 5.98 -3.33
N THR A 303 -0.77 6.88 -4.09
CA THR A 303 0.04 6.55 -5.26
C THR A 303 1.48 6.89 -5.01
N ASP A 304 2.38 6.23 -5.73
CA ASP A 304 3.80 6.55 -5.79
C ASP A 304 4.31 6.35 -7.21
N THR A 305 4.99 7.35 -7.76
CA THR A 305 5.34 7.32 -9.16
C THR A 305 6.64 8.09 -9.42
N GLN A 306 7.60 7.44 -10.08
CA GLN A 306 8.81 8.10 -10.56
C GLN A 306 8.86 8.05 -12.09
N HIS A 307 8.87 9.23 -12.70
CA HIS A 307 8.96 9.40 -14.15
C HIS A 307 10.18 10.23 -14.53
N LEU A 308 10.61 10.04 -15.78
CA LEU A 308 11.71 10.76 -16.42
C LEU A 308 11.22 11.70 -17.50
N ALA A 309 11.86 12.87 -17.61
CA ALA A 309 11.66 13.80 -18.72
C ALA A 309 12.99 14.34 -19.23
N TYR A 310 13.07 14.62 -20.53
CA TYR A 310 14.26 15.22 -21.13
C TYR A 310 13.94 16.58 -21.75
N VAL A 311 14.76 17.57 -21.42
CA VAL A 311 14.63 18.92 -21.95
C VAL A 311 15.42 19.03 -23.26
N LEU A 312 14.73 19.00 -24.40
CA LEU A 312 15.39 19.03 -25.72
C LEU A 312 16.36 20.20 -25.86
N LYS A 313 17.55 19.94 -26.38
CA LYS A 313 18.48 20.96 -26.84
C LYS A 313 17.91 21.66 -28.10
N PRO A 314 18.31 22.91 -28.40
CA PRO A 314 17.91 23.53 -29.65
C PRO A 314 18.27 22.69 -30.86
N GLY A 315 17.29 22.43 -31.73
CA GLY A 315 17.44 21.59 -32.93
C GLY A 315 17.24 20.07 -32.73
N GLU A 316 17.13 19.61 -31.47
CA GLU A 316 16.75 18.21 -31.20
C GLU A 316 15.24 18.02 -31.38
N THR A 317 14.85 16.85 -31.83
CA THR A 317 13.43 16.44 -32.01
C THR A 317 13.07 15.19 -31.23
N LYS A 318 14.04 14.54 -30.59
CA LYS A 318 13.87 13.29 -29.83
C LYS A 318 14.91 13.18 -28.73
N VAL A 319 14.62 12.34 -27.78
CA VAL A 319 15.52 11.95 -26.68
C VAL A 319 16.77 11.25 -27.24
N PRO A 320 18.00 11.52 -26.72
CA PRO A 320 19.20 10.76 -27.03
C PRO A 320 19.01 9.26 -26.88
N ALA A 321 19.59 8.47 -27.82
CA ALA A 321 19.37 7.03 -27.86
C ALA A 321 19.84 6.29 -26.60
N GLY A 322 20.95 6.73 -26.00
CA GLY A 322 21.47 6.18 -24.75
C GLY A 322 20.53 6.39 -23.55
N LEU A 323 19.90 7.57 -23.47
CA LEU A 323 18.91 7.84 -22.43
C LEU A 323 17.65 6.97 -22.63
N ALA A 324 17.16 6.85 -23.87
CA ALA A 324 16.02 5.98 -24.17
C ALA A 324 16.33 4.50 -23.88
N ALA A 325 17.57 4.04 -24.13
CA ALA A 325 18.01 2.69 -23.81
C ALA A 325 18.07 2.46 -22.28
N GLY A 326 18.49 3.45 -21.50
CA GLY A 326 18.52 3.37 -20.04
C GLY A 326 17.14 3.17 -19.43
N LEU A 327 16.12 3.89 -19.88
CA LEU A 327 14.72 3.65 -19.45
C LEU A 327 14.25 2.23 -19.83
N LYS A 328 14.62 1.74 -21.02
CA LYS A 328 14.32 0.38 -21.42
C LYS A 328 14.95 -0.67 -20.51
N ASN A 329 16.18 -0.44 -20.05
CA ASN A 329 16.85 -1.30 -19.08
C ASN A 329 16.11 -1.32 -17.77
N SER A 330 15.65 -0.16 -17.28
CA SER A 330 14.86 -0.04 -16.06
C SER A 330 13.52 -0.81 -16.17
N ASN A 331 12.82 -0.63 -17.30
CA ASN A 331 11.59 -1.39 -17.58
C ASN A 331 11.84 -2.90 -17.63
N ARG A 332 13.00 -3.34 -18.15
CA ARG A 332 13.36 -4.77 -18.15
C ARG A 332 13.54 -5.30 -16.73
N VAL A 333 14.17 -4.54 -15.84
CA VAL A 333 14.30 -4.94 -14.42
C VAL A 333 12.93 -5.00 -13.74
N GLN A 334 12.01 -4.07 -14.03
CA GLN A 334 10.62 -4.13 -13.55
C GLN A 334 9.92 -5.42 -14.03
N ASP A 335 10.13 -5.84 -15.31
CA ASP A 335 9.56 -7.09 -15.84
C ASP A 335 10.11 -8.32 -15.11
N ILE A 336 11.42 -8.36 -14.85
CA ILE A 336 12.06 -9.43 -14.09
C ILE A 336 11.50 -9.49 -12.66
N LEU A 337 11.38 -8.35 -12.00
CA LEU A 337 10.83 -8.28 -10.66
C LEU A 337 9.38 -8.74 -10.62
N ALA A 338 8.53 -8.26 -11.52
CA ALA A 338 7.13 -8.65 -11.62
C ALA A 338 6.96 -10.16 -11.84
N ALA A 339 7.83 -10.78 -12.64
CA ALA A 339 7.83 -12.24 -12.86
C ALA A 339 8.26 -13.05 -11.62
N ASN A 340 8.90 -12.41 -10.64
CA ASN A 340 9.34 -13.04 -9.40
C ASN A 340 8.35 -12.88 -8.23
N PHE A 341 7.19 -12.27 -8.44
CA PHE A 341 6.12 -12.27 -7.46
C PHE A 341 5.45 -13.65 -7.37
N GLU A 342 5.32 -14.15 -6.16
CA GLU A 342 4.65 -15.43 -5.87
C GLU A 342 4.07 -15.39 -4.46
N VAL A 343 2.83 -15.87 -4.29
CA VAL A 343 2.18 -15.92 -2.97
C VAL A 343 3.01 -16.76 -2.01
N GLY A 344 3.26 -16.22 -0.82
CA GLY A 344 4.07 -16.85 0.22
C GLY A 344 5.58 -16.67 0.08
N ARG A 345 6.07 -16.12 -1.04
CA ARG A 345 7.51 -15.82 -1.21
C ARG A 345 7.89 -14.63 -0.32
N PRO A 346 8.98 -14.75 0.49
CA PRO A 346 9.51 -13.59 1.21
C PRO A 346 10.00 -12.49 0.26
N GLY A 347 9.80 -11.22 0.66
CA GLY A 347 10.27 -10.07 -0.13
C GLY A 347 11.77 -10.10 -0.41
N ASN A 348 12.59 -10.50 0.58
CA ASN A 348 14.04 -10.70 0.40
C ASN A 348 14.38 -11.71 -0.71
N VAL A 349 13.62 -12.80 -0.82
CA VAL A 349 13.84 -13.82 -1.84
C VAL A 349 13.47 -13.29 -3.23
N ALA A 350 12.36 -12.55 -3.34
CA ALA A 350 11.97 -11.90 -4.58
C ALA A 350 13.03 -10.90 -5.05
N MET A 351 13.55 -10.06 -4.14
CA MET A 351 14.60 -9.08 -4.42
C MET A 351 15.89 -9.74 -4.90
N LEU A 352 16.46 -10.66 -4.11
CA LEU A 352 17.74 -11.30 -4.42
C LEU A 352 17.69 -12.06 -5.74
N LYS A 353 16.59 -12.77 -6.02
CA LYS A 353 16.38 -13.49 -7.25
C LYS A 353 16.28 -12.55 -8.45
N SER A 354 15.46 -11.51 -8.37
CA SER A 354 15.29 -10.53 -9.44
C SER A 354 16.58 -9.79 -9.74
N ARG A 355 17.31 -9.39 -8.72
CA ARG A 355 18.61 -8.74 -8.86
C ARG A 355 19.63 -9.64 -9.54
N SER A 356 19.70 -10.92 -9.14
CA SER A 356 20.59 -11.91 -9.77
C SER A 356 20.28 -12.15 -11.25
N GLU A 357 18.99 -12.26 -11.59
CA GLU A 357 18.55 -12.42 -12.99
C GLU A 357 18.87 -11.18 -13.85
N ALA A 358 18.64 -9.97 -13.32
CA ALA A 358 18.97 -8.74 -14.03
C ALA A 358 20.49 -8.58 -14.27
N ILE A 359 21.32 -8.90 -13.27
CA ILE A 359 22.78 -8.88 -13.42
C ILE A 359 23.24 -9.91 -14.44
N ALA A 360 22.62 -11.09 -14.52
CA ALA A 360 22.94 -12.10 -15.53
C ALA A 360 22.61 -11.64 -16.97
N GLU A 361 21.64 -10.71 -17.12
CA GLU A 361 21.35 -10.04 -18.40
C GLU A 361 22.28 -8.83 -18.68
N GLY A 362 23.25 -8.54 -17.80
CA GLY A 362 24.19 -7.43 -17.94
C GLY A 362 23.61 -6.08 -17.48
N LEU A 363 22.53 -6.08 -16.70
CA LEU A 363 21.94 -4.89 -16.12
C LEU A 363 22.55 -4.60 -14.73
N ASP A 364 22.52 -3.34 -14.31
CA ASP A 364 23.03 -2.88 -13.02
C ASP A 364 21.87 -2.32 -12.16
N PRO A 365 21.12 -3.18 -11.45
CA PRO A 365 19.92 -2.80 -10.71
C PRO A 365 20.17 -2.50 -9.24
N SER A 366 19.40 -1.55 -8.69
CA SER A 366 19.09 -1.40 -7.27
C SER A 366 17.58 -1.46 -7.10
N ILE A 367 17.08 -2.47 -6.37
CA ILE A 367 15.64 -2.74 -6.21
C ILE A 367 15.22 -2.33 -4.80
N TYR A 368 14.14 -1.55 -4.69
CA TYR A 368 13.61 -1.08 -3.39
C TYR A 368 12.09 -0.89 -3.42
N THR A 369 11.43 -1.84 -4.05
CA THR A 369 9.98 -1.96 -4.21
C THR A 369 9.27 -2.18 -2.86
N HIS A 370 8.14 -1.54 -2.67
CA HIS A 370 7.37 -1.61 -1.43
C HIS A 370 5.86 -1.78 -1.66
N PRO A 371 5.10 -2.31 -0.68
CA PRO A 371 3.65 -2.27 -0.73
C PRO A 371 3.14 -0.83 -0.70
N ILE A 372 1.97 -0.60 -1.33
CA ILE A 372 1.27 0.69 -1.32
C ILE A 372 -0.23 0.48 -1.13
N GLY A 373 -0.95 1.51 -0.74
CA GLY A 373 -2.40 1.46 -0.58
C GLY A 373 -2.88 2.44 0.48
N THR A 374 -3.30 1.95 1.65
CA THR A 374 -3.74 2.80 2.76
C THR A 374 -2.62 3.75 3.24
N HIS A 375 -1.38 3.35 3.08
CA HIS A 375 -0.19 4.17 3.30
C HIS A 375 0.69 4.13 2.05
N GLY A 376 1.51 5.14 1.84
CA GLY A 376 2.44 5.22 0.72
C GLY A 376 3.53 4.14 0.85
N HIS A 377 4.41 4.21 1.84
CA HIS A 377 5.18 3.05 2.26
C HIS A 377 4.24 2.13 3.04
N GLY A 378 3.60 1.21 2.35
CA GLY A 378 2.49 0.41 2.85
C GLY A 378 2.92 -0.72 3.79
N ALA A 379 1.92 -1.31 4.48
CA ALA A 379 2.13 -2.53 5.25
C ALA A 379 2.37 -3.71 4.31
N GLY A 380 3.25 -4.62 4.72
CA GLY A 380 3.68 -5.80 3.97
C GLY A 380 5.21 -5.89 3.88
N PRO A 381 5.76 -6.94 3.24
CA PRO A 381 7.20 -7.11 3.15
C PRO A 381 7.84 -6.12 2.17
N ALA A 382 8.97 -5.54 2.53
CA ALA A 382 9.78 -4.78 1.58
C ALA A 382 10.53 -5.73 0.61
N ILE A 383 10.75 -5.28 -0.62
CA ILE A 383 11.54 -5.99 -1.65
C ILE A 383 12.80 -5.16 -1.91
N GLY A 384 13.79 -5.25 -1.00
CA GLY A 384 14.99 -4.44 -0.98
C GLY A 384 14.79 -3.04 -0.40
N PHE A 385 15.90 -2.31 -0.31
CA PHE A 385 15.96 -0.91 0.09
C PHE A 385 17.03 -0.21 -0.75
N TRP A 386 16.88 1.08 -0.99
CA TRP A 386 17.82 1.86 -1.82
C TRP A 386 19.26 1.82 -1.26
N ASP A 387 19.42 1.68 0.05
CA ASP A 387 20.69 1.62 0.78
C ASP A 387 21.08 0.20 1.24
N ASN A 388 20.20 -0.80 1.03
CA ASN A 388 20.46 -2.18 1.40
C ASN A 388 19.92 -3.17 0.35
N GLN A 389 20.84 -3.78 -0.40
CA GLN A 389 20.55 -4.80 -1.41
C GLN A 389 20.85 -6.24 -0.90
N GLU A 390 20.87 -6.40 0.41
CA GLU A 390 21.06 -7.67 1.12
C GLU A 390 19.79 -8.04 1.90
N TYR A 391 19.88 -9.04 2.78
CA TYR A 391 18.77 -9.42 3.66
C TYR A 391 18.41 -8.30 4.64
N ASP A 392 17.11 -8.04 4.80
CA ASP A 392 16.56 -7.13 5.80
C ASP A 392 15.36 -7.80 6.51
N PRO A 393 15.24 -7.72 7.86
CA PRO A 393 14.07 -8.29 8.58
C PRO A 393 12.71 -7.82 8.06
N ARG A 394 12.61 -6.58 7.57
CA ARG A 394 11.37 -6.02 7.01
C ARG A 394 10.94 -6.69 5.69
N GLY A 395 11.86 -7.36 5.00
CA GLY A 395 11.57 -8.16 3.80
C GLY A 395 11.38 -9.66 4.08
N ALA A 396 11.33 -10.09 5.34
CA ALA A 396 11.17 -11.50 5.71
C ALA A 396 9.73 -12.01 5.55
N GLY A 397 8.74 -11.14 5.60
CA GLY A 397 7.33 -11.48 5.45
C GLY A 397 6.96 -11.99 4.05
N PRO A 398 5.84 -12.73 3.93
CA PRO A 398 5.37 -13.27 2.66
C PRO A 398 4.70 -12.20 1.80
N ILE A 399 4.89 -12.27 0.49
CA ILE A 399 4.06 -11.57 -0.50
C ILE A 399 2.67 -12.22 -0.51
N ASN A 400 1.63 -11.44 -0.32
CA ASN A 400 0.25 -11.91 -0.31
C ASN A 400 -0.49 -11.55 -1.59
N ALA A 401 -1.53 -12.33 -1.92
CA ALA A 401 -2.42 -12.02 -3.03
C ALA A 401 -3.32 -10.81 -2.71
N ASN A 402 -3.83 -10.17 -3.73
CA ASN A 402 -4.68 -8.97 -3.66
C ASN A 402 -3.99 -7.79 -2.96
N THR A 403 -2.74 -7.54 -3.31
CA THR A 403 -1.93 -6.45 -2.76
C THR A 403 -1.51 -5.48 -3.85
N ALA A 404 -1.42 -4.19 -3.49
CA ALA A 404 -0.88 -3.17 -4.37
C ALA A 404 0.58 -2.86 -3.99
N TRP A 405 1.37 -2.51 -4.98
CA TRP A 405 2.82 -2.34 -4.88
C TRP A 405 3.27 -1.13 -5.67
N SER A 406 4.21 -0.40 -5.15
CA SER A 406 5.03 0.50 -5.93
C SER A 406 6.23 -0.29 -6.46
N ILE A 407 6.28 -0.52 -7.77
CA ILE A 407 7.38 -1.24 -8.43
C ILE A 407 8.50 -0.23 -8.67
N GLU A 408 9.28 -0.01 -7.63
CA GLU A 408 10.32 1.00 -7.55
C GLU A 408 11.70 0.39 -7.66
N LEU A 409 12.55 0.99 -8.51
CA LEU A 409 13.94 0.58 -8.71
C LEU A 409 14.77 1.63 -9.45
N THR A 410 16.07 1.51 -9.33
CA THR A 410 17.04 2.25 -10.15
C THR A 410 17.83 1.28 -11.01
N THR A 411 18.03 1.62 -12.29
CA THR A 411 19.00 0.95 -13.16
C THR A 411 20.06 1.95 -13.59
N TYR A 412 21.29 1.57 -13.46
CA TYR A 412 22.41 2.42 -13.86
C TYR A 412 22.89 2.03 -15.26
N ALA A 413 23.16 3.02 -16.10
CA ALA A 413 23.71 2.79 -17.43
C ALA A 413 24.67 3.90 -17.86
N GLU A 414 25.66 3.55 -18.69
CA GLU A 414 26.51 4.53 -19.34
C GLU A 414 25.79 5.11 -20.56
N VAL A 415 25.80 6.42 -20.73
CA VAL A 415 25.17 7.14 -21.85
C VAL A 415 26.25 7.58 -22.84
N PRO A 416 26.34 6.95 -24.03
CA PRO A 416 27.39 7.27 -24.98
C PRO A 416 27.41 8.73 -25.44
N GLU A 417 26.22 9.34 -25.64
CA GLU A 417 26.08 10.74 -26.05
C GLU A 417 26.57 11.72 -24.96
N TRP A 418 26.70 11.27 -23.72
CA TRP A 418 27.28 12.01 -22.59
C TRP A 418 28.73 11.55 -22.28
N GLY A 419 29.44 11.06 -23.28
CA GLY A 419 30.84 10.61 -23.16
C GLY A 419 31.01 9.37 -22.26
N GLY A 420 30.00 8.53 -22.15
CA GLY A 420 30.00 7.36 -21.27
C GLY A 420 29.69 7.68 -19.80
N GLN A 421 29.11 8.84 -19.53
CA GLN A 421 28.69 9.19 -18.16
C GLN A 421 27.67 8.18 -17.65
N ARG A 422 27.86 7.70 -16.42
CA ARG A 422 26.90 6.87 -15.69
C ARG A 422 25.68 7.71 -15.28
N VAL A 423 24.49 7.23 -15.64
CA VAL A 423 23.20 7.90 -15.41
C VAL A 423 22.28 6.94 -14.62
N ASP A 424 21.53 7.49 -13.69
CA ASP A 424 20.54 6.79 -12.87
C ASP A 424 19.18 6.84 -13.59
N PHE A 425 18.61 5.68 -13.90
CA PHE A 425 17.27 5.56 -14.46
C PHE A 425 16.33 5.04 -13.33
N ARG A 426 15.79 5.98 -12.58
CA ARG A 426 14.86 5.72 -11.49
C ARG A 426 13.45 5.67 -12.05
N THR A 427 12.75 4.60 -11.78
CA THR A 427 11.38 4.35 -12.27
C THR A 427 10.54 3.74 -11.17
N GLU A 428 9.28 4.16 -11.09
CA GLU A 428 8.33 3.69 -10.11
C GLU A 428 6.91 3.77 -10.63
N GLU A 429 6.16 2.68 -10.47
CA GLU A 429 4.78 2.62 -10.92
C GLU A 429 3.92 1.78 -9.97
N ASP A 430 2.73 2.26 -9.70
CA ASP A 430 1.74 1.52 -8.94
C ASP A 430 1.26 0.28 -9.70
N ALA A 431 1.33 -0.88 -9.05
CA ALA A 431 0.93 -2.15 -9.62
C ALA A 431 0.05 -2.95 -8.64
N PHE A 432 -0.68 -3.91 -9.16
CA PHE A 432 -1.52 -4.83 -8.40
C PHE A 432 -1.10 -6.27 -8.65
N PHE A 433 -0.91 -7.03 -7.57
CA PHE A 433 -0.66 -8.47 -7.59
C PHE A 433 -1.91 -9.23 -7.19
N ASP A 434 -2.54 -9.93 -8.13
CA ASP A 434 -3.77 -10.71 -7.91
C ASP A 434 -3.53 -12.11 -7.29
N GLY A 435 -2.26 -12.44 -6.98
CA GLY A 435 -1.82 -13.76 -6.55
C GLY A 435 -1.26 -14.63 -7.67
N LYS A 436 -1.30 -14.17 -8.93
CA LYS A 436 -0.77 -14.87 -10.11
C LYS A 436 0.11 -13.98 -10.96
N THR A 437 -0.33 -12.75 -11.19
CA THR A 437 0.34 -11.78 -12.07
C THR A 437 0.38 -10.39 -11.43
N VAL A 438 1.48 -9.68 -11.67
CA VAL A 438 1.59 -8.25 -11.38
C VAL A 438 1.13 -7.48 -12.61
N ARG A 439 0.26 -6.49 -12.41
CA ARG A 439 -0.24 -5.60 -13.46
C ARG A 439 -0.15 -4.16 -13.00
N TYR A 440 0.41 -3.28 -13.81
CA TYR A 440 0.40 -1.85 -13.54
C TYR A 440 -1.03 -1.31 -13.52
N ILE A 441 -1.35 -0.47 -12.54
CA ILE A 441 -2.72 0.00 -12.28
C ILE A 441 -3.18 0.98 -13.38
N ASP A 442 -2.29 1.86 -13.87
CA ASP A 442 -2.57 2.79 -14.99
C ASP A 442 -1.42 2.79 -16.04
N GLY A 443 -0.80 1.64 -16.26
CA GLY A 443 0.35 1.50 -17.14
C GLY A 443 1.66 1.90 -16.46
N ARG A 444 2.74 2.01 -17.28
CA ARG A 444 4.05 2.48 -16.83
C ARG A 444 4.69 3.38 -17.87
N GLN A 445 5.68 4.16 -17.49
CA GLN A 445 6.45 4.95 -18.42
C GLN A 445 7.33 4.07 -19.32
N THR A 446 7.09 4.09 -20.64
CA THR A 446 7.88 3.35 -21.64
C THR A 446 8.74 4.26 -22.51
N GLU A 447 8.47 5.56 -22.48
CA GLU A 447 9.23 6.60 -23.19
C GLU A 447 9.51 7.78 -22.26
N ILE A 448 10.71 8.36 -22.37
CA ILE A 448 11.05 9.56 -21.60
C ILE A 448 10.21 10.73 -22.14
N THR A 449 9.51 11.41 -21.25
CA THR A 449 8.70 12.59 -21.59
C THR A 449 9.57 13.68 -22.19
N VAL A 450 9.11 14.30 -23.28
CA VAL A 450 9.86 15.33 -23.99
C VAL A 450 9.35 16.73 -23.59
N ILE A 451 10.26 17.57 -23.09
CA ILE A 451 10.00 18.99 -22.88
C ILE A 451 10.64 19.74 -24.09
N GLY A 452 9.79 20.01 -25.09
CA GLY A 452 10.24 20.62 -26.37
C GLY A 452 10.56 22.12 -26.29
N PRO A 453 11.19 22.68 -27.34
CA PRO A 453 11.27 24.11 -27.53
C PRO A 453 9.87 24.73 -27.67
N GLN A 454 9.77 26.04 -27.43
CA GLN A 454 8.51 26.79 -27.67
C GLN A 454 8.12 26.80 -29.13
#